data_fcf0f16c6850b524ef31d8cc8ae1ca70
#
_entry.id   fcf0f16c6850b524ef31d8cc8ae1ca70
#
_cell.length_a   1.000
_cell.length_b   1.000
_cell.length_c   1.000
_cell.angle_alpha   90.00
_cell.angle_beta   90.00
_cell.angle_gamma   90.00
#
_symmetry.space_group_name_H-M   'P 1'
#
loop_
_entity.id
_entity.type
_entity.pdbx_description
1 polymer ?
#
loop_
_entity_poly.entity_id
_entity_poly.type
_entity_poly.pdbx_seq_one_letter_code
_entity_poly.pdbx_strand_id
1 'polypeptide(L)'
;MVITLSKIYIHPVKSMRGLQLSHAQVDSSGLAFDRVFMITELDGTFITARNNPKMVTFTPALLIDGLFLTAPDGESASIRFCDFAATAAPTEVWGNHFTALIAPTAINHWLSGYFQREVQLRWLGPELTRRVKRQPEIPLSFADGYPYLLINEASFTELQQRCPASIKMEQFRPNLVVTGASAFAEDSWQVIRVGNVIFDLVKPCSRCILTTVSAESGKKHPTAEPLMTLQKFRTADNGDVDFGQNMTARNSGIIRVGDNIEVLATKPSRPYHAGTVVETLSVTQDHTHAVTIDYNGVQFTGNNQQVLLEQLEQQNIRIPYSCRAGICGSCKITLVEGEVAPLKQSAIAENGVILSCSCIPKGNLTLTGK
;
A
#
# COMPACT_ATOMS: atom_id res chain seq x y z
N MET A 1 0.43 -4.96 32.55
CA MET A 1 -0.45 -5.78 31.68
C MET A 1 0.43 -6.62 30.79
N VAL A 2 0.01 -7.84 30.47
CA VAL A 2 0.76 -8.72 29.55
C VAL A 2 0.41 -8.31 28.12
N ILE A 3 1.42 -8.10 27.29
CA ILE A 3 1.22 -7.81 25.87
C ILE A 3 1.07 -9.15 25.14
N THR A 4 0.05 -9.29 24.31
CA THR A 4 -0.21 -10.52 23.56
C THR A 4 -0.54 -10.26 22.11
N LEU A 5 -0.33 -11.27 21.28
CA LEU A 5 -0.74 -11.27 19.86
C LEU A 5 -2.26 -11.52 19.79
N SER A 6 -3.03 -10.50 19.40
CA SER A 6 -4.50 -10.58 19.39
C SER A 6 -5.06 -11.07 18.06
N LYS A 7 -4.41 -10.73 16.93
CA LYS A 7 -4.84 -11.17 15.60
C LYS A 7 -3.65 -11.37 14.68
N ILE A 8 -3.80 -12.31 13.76
CA ILE A 8 -2.87 -12.59 12.67
C ILE A 8 -3.63 -12.47 11.35
N TYR A 9 -3.08 -11.73 10.40
CA TYR A 9 -3.65 -11.59 9.07
C TYR A 9 -2.61 -11.93 7.99
N ILE A 10 -3.06 -12.62 6.97
CA ILE A 10 -2.35 -12.71 5.69
C ILE A 10 -3.21 -12.11 4.58
N HIS A 11 -2.56 -11.68 3.53
CA HIS A 11 -3.20 -11.10 2.35
C HIS A 11 -2.68 -11.85 1.12
N PRO A 12 -3.21 -13.04 0.79
CA PRO A 12 -2.62 -13.92 -0.23
C PRO A 12 -2.39 -13.20 -1.56
N VAL A 13 -3.36 -12.39 -1.99
CA VAL A 13 -3.26 -11.58 -3.20
C VAL A 13 -3.05 -10.11 -2.84
N LYS A 14 -2.01 -9.49 -3.42
CA LYS A 14 -1.76 -8.05 -3.25
C LYS A 14 -3.00 -7.23 -3.57
N SER A 15 -3.37 -6.32 -2.66
CA SER A 15 -4.54 -5.43 -2.77
C SER A 15 -5.92 -6.08 -2.63
N MET A 16 -6.04 -7.39 -2.51
CA MET A 16 -7.30 -8.08 -2.22
C MET A 16 -7.53 -8.22 -0.72
N ARG A 17 -8.69 -8.73 -0.32
CA ARG A 17 -9.08 -8.96 1.07
C ARG A 17 -8.06 -9.82 1.80
N GLY A 18 -7.85 -9.54 3.08
CA GLY A 18 -7.04 -10.34 3.98
C GLY A 18 -7.83 -11.50 4.60
N LEU A 19 -7.10 -12.50 5.08
CA LEU A 19 -7.61 -13.62 5.86
C LEU A 19 -7.08 -13.52 7.29
N GLN A 20 -7.96 -13.65 8.27
CA GLN A 20 -7.57 -13.76 9.67
C GLN A 20 -7.29 -15.23 10.00
N LEU A 21 -6.17 -15.46 10.69
CA LEU A 21 -5.71 -16.79 11.06
C LEU A 21 -5.57 -16.90 12.59
N SER A 22 -5.68 -18.13 13.12
CA SER A 22 -5.37 -18.42 14.52
C SER A 22 -3.87 -18.64 14.76
N HIS A 23 -3.14 -19.06 13.74
CA HIS A 23 -1.69 -19.27 13.75
C HIS A 23 -1.12 -19.10 12.35
N ALA A 24 0.17 -18.82 12.26
CA ALA A 24 0.86 -18.70 10.98
C ALA A 24 2.34 -19.11 11.11
N GLN A 25 2.88 -19.65 10.03
CA GLN A 25 4.32 -19.86 9.86
C GLN A 25 4.98 -18.53 9.52
N VAL A 26 6.02 -18.20 10.25
CA VAL A 26 6.89 -17.05 10.02
C VAL A 26 8.13 -17.50 9.25
N ASP A 27 8.44 -16.81 8.16
CA ASP A 27 9.65 -16.97 7.37
C ASP A 27 10.33 -15.61 7.14
N SER A 28 11.54 -15.60 6.63
CA SER A 28 12.28 -14.34 6.36
C SER A 28 11.55 -13.41 5.38
N SER A 29 10.74 -13.96 4.48
CA SER A 29 9.99 -13.22 3.45
C SER A 29 8.61 -12.71 3.87
N GLY A 30 8.14 -13.09 5.06
CA GLY A 30 6.79 -12.79 5.57
C GLY A 30 6.09 -14.00 6.16
N LEU A 31 4.82 -13.86 6.53
CA LEU A 31 3.97 -15.01 6.87
C LEU A 31 3.77 -15.88 5.63
N ALA A 32 3.71 -17.18 5.83
CA ALA A 32 3.43 -18.11 4.75
C ALA A 32 2.19 -17.68 3.97
N PHE A 33 2.30 -17.66 2.65
CA PHE A 33 1.27 -17.21 1.69
C PHE A 33 0.89 -15.73 1.74
N ASP A 34 1.60 -14.88 2.49
CA ASP A 34 1.31 -13.45 2.52
C ASP A 34 1.84 -12.75 1.26
N ARG A 35 0.94 -12.17 0.46
CA ARG A 35 1.23 -11.43 -0.79
C ARG A 35 2.08 -12.23 -1.78
N VAL A 36 1.80 -13.54 -1.93
CA VAL A 36 2.48 -14.39 -2.91
C VAL A 36 1.84 -14.33 -4.31
N PHE A 37 0.65 -13.74 -4.41
CA PHE A 37 -0.04 -13.48 -5.66
C PHE A 37 -0.26 -11.99 -5.90
N MET A 38 -0.32 -11.61 -7.18
CA MET A 38 -0.50 -10.22 -7.61
C MET A 38 -1.20 -10.17 -8.96
N ILE A 39 -2.02 -9.13 -9.18
CA ILE A 39 -2.58 -8.82 -10.49
C ILE A 39 -1.68 -7.81 -11.20
N THR A 40 -1.41 -8.03 -12.49
CA THR A 40 -0.60 -7.14 -13.33
C THR A 40 -1.29 -6.85 -14.65
N GLU A 41 -0.84 -5.80 -15.33
CA GLU A 41 -1.00 -5.62 -16.78
C GLU A 41 -0.24 -6.73 -17.52
N LEU A 42 -0.41 -6.81 -18.86
CA LEU A 42 0.28 -7.81 -19.68
C LEU A 42 1.81 -7.63 -19.67
N ASP A 43 2.29 -6.39 -19.55
CA ASP A 43 3.71 -6.05 -19.47
C ASP A 43 4.36 -6.35 -18.11
N GLY A 44 3.57 -6.81 -17.13
CA GLY A 44 4.02 -7.11 -15.78
C GLY A 44 3.94 -5.95 -14.80
N THR A 45 3.44 -4.79 -15.21
CA THR A 45 3.18 -3.65 -14.33
C THR A 45 2.07 -4.01 -13.33
N PHE A 46 2.34 -3.86 -12.05
CA PHE A 46 1.40 -4.28 -11.01
C PHE A 46 0.18 -3.34 -10.88
N ILE A 47 -0.96 -3.95 -10.58
CA ILE A 47 -2.23 -3.27 -10.34
C ILE A 47 -2.50 -3.26 -8.83
N THR A 48 -3.02 -2.13 -8.32
CA THR A 48 -3.32 -1.99 -6.88
C THR A 48 -4.71 -1.42 -6.62
N ALA A 49 -5.22 -1.65 -5.41
CA ALA A 49 -6.46 -1.05 -4.95
C ALA A 49 -6.39 0.49 -4.77
N ARG A 50 -5.23 1.11 -4.94
CA ARG A 50 -5.13 2.59 -5.01
C ARG A 50 -5.87 3.13 -6.23
N ASN A 51 -5.75 2.44 -7.37
CA ASN A 51 -6.40 2.80 -8.64
C ASN A 51 -7.67 1.97 -8.89
N ASN A 52 -7.68 0.73 -8.39
CA ASN A 52 -8.79 -0.21 -8.56
C ASN A 52 -9.34 -0.62 -7.19
N PRO A 53 -10.01 0.29 -6.47
CA PRO A 53 -10.38 0.06 -5.07
C PRO A 53 -11.31 -1.14 -4.88
N LYS A 54 -12.09 -1.54 -5.89
CA LYS A 54 -12.89 -2.77 -5.86
C LYS A 54 -12.07 -4.05 -5.65
N MET A 55 -10.75 -4.04 -5.85
CA MET A 55 -9.90 -5.21 -5.57
C MET A 55 -10.05 -5.72 -4.13
N VAL A 56 -10.25 -4.83 -3.15
CA VAL A 56 -10.37 -5.22 -1.74
C VAL A 56 -11.62 -6.06 -1.45
N THR A 57 -12.59 -6.12 -2.37
CA THR A 57 -13.81 -6.92 -2.22
C THR A 57 -13.69 -8.34 -2.73
N PHE A 58 -12.62 -8.66 -3.49
CA PHE A 58 -12.29 -10.05 -3.84
C PHE A 58 -11.81 -10.79 -2.60
N THR A 59 -12.34 -11.97 -2.38
CA THR A 59 -12.00 -12.82 -1.22
C THR A 59 -11.16 -14.01 -1.67
N PRO A 60 -9.86 -14.02 -1.35
CA PRO A 60 -9.02 -15.19 -1.58
C PRO A 60 -9.26 -16.25 -0.50
N ALA A 61 -9.09 -17.52 -0.83
CA ALA A 61 -8.95 -18.62 0.11
C ALA A 61 -7.78 -19.51 -0.34
N LEU A 62 -7.02 -20.02 0.62
CA LEU A 62 -5.91 -20.91 0.32
C LEU A 62 -6.43 -22.34 0.19
N LEU A 63 -6.04 -23.00 -0.88
CA LEU A 63 -6.16 -24.45 -1.06
C LEU A 63 -4.83 -25.11 -0.68
N ILE A 64 -4.85 -26.42 -0.45
CA ILE A 64 -3.62 -27.19 -0.15
C ILE A 64 -2.58 -27.02 -1.27
N ASP A 65 -3.05 -26.95 -2.51
CA ASP A 65 -2.22 -26.92 -3.72
C ASP A 65 -2.47 -25.70 -4.59
N GLY A 66 -3.11 -24.61 -4.07
CA GLY A 66 -3.44 -23.47 -4.89
C GLY A 66 -4.19 -22.34 -4.22
N LEU A 67 -4.89 -21.58 -5.05
CA LEU A 67 -5.67 -20.41 -4.67
C LEU A 67 -7.11 -20.53 -5.17
N PHE A 68 -8.06 -20.20 -4.31
CA PHE A 68 -9.46 -20.00 -4.66
C PHE A 68 -9.79 -18.50 -4.51
N LEU A 69 -10.45 -17.93 -5.49
CA LEU A 69 -10.89 -16.53 -5.50
C LEU A 69 -12.39 -16.45 -5.64
N THR A 70 -13.03 -15.66 -4.79
CA THR A 70 -14.43 -15.28 -4.92
C THR A 70 -14.51 -13.79 -5.28
N ALA A 71 -15.18 -13.48 -6.37
CA ALA A 71 -15.44 -12.11 -6.81
C ALA A 71 -16.60 -11.48 -6.03
N PRO A 72 -16.80 -10.14 -6.11
CA PRO A 72 -17.84 -9.43 -5.34
C PRO A 72 -19.28 -9.86 -5.64
N ASP A 73 -19.53 -10.42 -6.82
CA ASP A 73 -20.84 -10.93 -7.26
C ASP A 73 -21.08 -12.39 -6.86
N GLY A 74 -20.12 -13.04 -6.20
CA GLY A 74 -20.18 -14.43 -5.76
C GLY A 74 -19.62 -15.45 -6.74
N GLU A 75 -19.30 -15.06 -7.98
CA GLU A 75 -18.61 -15.91 -8.92
C GLU A 75 -17.21 -16.28 -8.38
N SER A 76 -16.71 -17.45 -8.74
CA SER A 76 -15.46 -17.93 -8.20
C SER A 76 -14.61 -18.66 -9.23
N ALA A 77 -13.31 -18.66 -8.99
CA ALA A 77 -12.32 -19.38 -9.77
C ALA A 77 -11.26 -19.99 -8.87
N SER A 78 -10.70 -21.13 -9.28
CA SER A 78 -9.60 -21.80 -8.59
C SER A 78 -8.43 -22.04 -9.55
N ILE A 79 -7.23 -22.06 -8.98
CA ILE A 79 -6.00 -22.36 -9.71
C ILE A 79 -5.04 -23.11 -8.81
N ARG A 80 -4.43 -24.17 -9.31
CA ARG A 80 -3.39 -24.93 -8.60
C ARG A 80 -2.01 -24.38 -8.91
N PHE A 81 -1.06 -24.55 -8.02
CA PHE A 81 0.32 -24.11 -8.24
C PHE A 81 0.95 -24.76 -9.48
N CYS A 82 0.62 -26.00 -9.78
CA CYS A 82 1.11 -26.70 -10.98
C CYS A 82 0.54 -26.20 -12.30
N ASP A 83 -0.55 -25.40 -12.27
CA ASP A 83 -1.18 -24.87 -13.47
C ASP A 83 -0.51 -23.53 -13.94
N PHE A 84 0.31 -22.91 -13.09
CA PHE A 84 1.06 -21.71 -13.50
C PHE A 84 2.11 -22.04 -14.55
N ALA A 85 2.43 -21.06 -15.39
CA ALA A 85 3.44 -21.21 -16.44
C ALA A 85 4.77 -21.68 -15.84
N ALA A 86 5.46 -22.60 -16.51
CA ALA A 86 6.73 -23.11 -16.06
C ALA A 86 7.88 -22.08 -16.14
N THR A 87 7.74 -21.09 -17.05
CA THR A 87 8.74 -20.04 -17.27
C THR A 87 8.25 -18.75 -16.63
N ALA A 88 9.09 -18.16 -15.77
CA ALA A 88 8.81 -16.89 -15.14
C ALA A 88 8.93 -15.73 -16.12
N ALA A 89 8.01 -14.76 -16.02
CA ALA A 89 7.99 -13.56 -16.84
C ALA A 89 8.39 -12.31 -16.04
N PRO A 90 8.98 -11.30 -16.67
CA PRO A 90 9.32 -10.04 -16.02
C PRO A 90 8.11 -9.38 -15.38
N THR A 91 8.30 -8.84 -14.19
CA THR A 91 7.30 -8.04 -13.46
C THR A 91 7.99 -7.01 -12.59
N GLU A 92 7.23 -6.07 -12.05
CA GLU A 92 7.77 -5.05 -11.18
C GLU A 92 6.84 -4.73 -10.01
N VAL A 93 7.40 -4.27 -8.90
CA VAL A 93 6.68 -3.61 -7.81
C VAL A 93 7.52 -2.43 -7.33
N TRP A 94 7.00 -1.21 -7.48
CA TRP A 94 7.63 0.03 -7.05
C TRP A 94 9.03 0.26 -7.66
N GLY A 95 9.18 -0.03 -8.97
CA GLY A 95 10.44 0.10 -9.68
C GLY A 95 11.49 -0.96 -9.29
N ASN A 96 11.10 -1.99 -8.56
CA ASN A 96 11.91 -3.16 -8.29
C ASN A 96 11.50 -4.25 -9.28
N HIS A 97 12.38 -4.55 -10.24
CA HIS A 97 12.17 -5.53 -11.30
C HIS A 97 12.60 -6.92 -10.85
N PHE A 98 11.78 -7.91 -11.14
CA PHE A 98 11.99 -9.32 -10.82
C PHE A 98 11.14 -10.20 -11.74
N THR A 99 10.97 -11.48 -11.46
CA THR A 99 10.17 -12.39 -12.27
C THR A 99 9.10 -13.08 -11.44
N ALA A 100 7.99 -13.47 -12.12
CA ALA A 100 6.89 -14.21 -11.52
C ALA A 100 6.21 -15.12 -12.56
N LEU A 101 5.54 -16.15 -12.11
CA LEU A 101 4.84 -17.13 -12.94
C LEU A 101 3.44 -16.63 -13.29
N ILE A 102 3.03 -16.77 -14.55
CA ILE A 102 1.73 -16.31 -15.05
C ILE A 102 0.69 -17.41 -14.91
N ALA A 103 -0.50 -17.06 -14.44
CA ALA A 103 -1.65 -17.95 -14.38
C ALA A 103 -2.15 -18.35 -15.78
N PRO A 104 -2.88 -19.46 -15.93
CA PRO A 104 -3.52 -19.86 -17.19
C PRO A 104 -4.46 -18.80 -17.74
N THR A 105 -4.61 -18.81 -19.08
CA THR A 105 -5.46 -17.86 -19.81
C THR A 105 -6.89 -17.80 -19.28
N ALA A 106 -7.47 -18.94 -18.87
CA ALA A 106 -8.84 -18.99 -18.35
C ALA A 106 -9.02 -18.10 -17.09
N ILE A 107 -8.09 -18.16 -16.14
CA ILE A 107 -8.11 -17.35 -14.92
C ILE A 107 -7.88 -15.86 -15.26
N ASN A 108 -6.93 -15.59 -16.14
CA ASN A 108 -6.63 -14.23 -16.58
C ASN A 108 -7.83 -13.61 -17.32
N HIS A 109 -8.50 -14.37 -18.18
CA HIS A 109 -9.71 -13.92 -18.87
C HIS A 109 -10.86 -13.64 -17.88
N TRP A 110 -11.11 -14.53 -16.93
CA TRP A 110 -12.11 -14.32 -15.88
C TRP A 110 -11.84 -13.04 -15.09
N LEU A 111 -10.59 -12.82 -14.64
CA LEU A 111 -10.20 -11.58 -13.95
C LEU A 111 -10.35 -10.34 -14.85
N SER A 112 -9.95 -10.44 -16.13
CA SER A 112 -10.02 -9.33 -17.08
C SER A 112 -11.43 -8.78 -17.24
N GLY A 113 -12.46 -9.63 -17.12
CA GLY A 113 -13.87 -9.21 -17.12
C GLY A 113 -14.19 -8.23 -15.98
N TYR A 114 -13.66 -8.47 -14.79
CA TYR A 114 -13.88 -7.57 -13.63
C TYR A 114 -13.07 -6.29 -13.69
N PHE A 115 -11.89 -6.34 -14.30
CA PHE A 115 -11.02 -5.16 -14.43
C PHE A 115 -11.34 -4.32 -15.67
N GLN A 116 -12.22 -4.80 -16.57
CA GLN A 116 -12.56 -4.16 -17.85
C GLN A 116 -11.34 -3.85 -18.72
N ARG A 117 -10.31 -4.67 -18.61
CA ARG A 117 -9.05 -4.65 -19.37
C ARG A 117 -8.31 -5.96 -19.18
N GLU A 118 -7.39 -6.26 -20.08
CA GLU A 118 -6.58 -7.46 -19.98
C GLU A 118 -5.63 -7.37 -18.78
N VAL A 119 -5.73 -8.38 -17.90
CA VAL A 119 -4.88 -8.52 -16.71
C VAL A 119 -4.38 -9.94 -16.56
N GLN A 120 -3.31 -10.10 -15.78
CA GLN A 120 -2.74 -11.38 -15.45
C GLN A 120 -2.62 -11.55 -13.94
N LEU A 121 -3.05 -12.72 -13.43
CA LEU A 121 -2.66 -13.16 -12.10
C LEU A 121 -1.24 -13.72 -12.16
N ARG A 122 -0.39 -13.28 -11.24
CA ARG A 122 0.98 -13.75 -11.12
C ARG A 122 1.23 -14.34 -9.75
N TRP A 123 2.04 -15.39 -9.72
CA TRP A 123 2.53 -16.06 -8.53
C TRP A 123 4.05 -15.96 -8.47
N LEU A 124 4.60 -15.71 -7.27
CA LEU A 124 6.06 -15.61 -7.06
C LEU A 124 6.83 -16.89 -7.43
N GLY A 125 6.13 -18.04 -7.43
CA GLY A 125 6.79 -19.33 -7.58
C GLY A 125 7.49 -19.78 -6.29
N PRO A 126 8.22 -20.87 -6.35
CA PRO A 126 8.94 -21.42 -5.19
C PRO A 126 10.20 -20.59 -4.83
N GLU A 127 10.76 -19.86 -5.80
CA GLU A 127 11.98 -19.07 -5.60
C GLU A 127 11.69 -17.58 -5.57
N LEU A 128 11.98 -16.93 -4.44
CA LEU A 128 11.82 -15.50 -4.25
C LEU A 128 13.04 -14.74 -4.75
N THR A 129 12.92 -14.08 -5.88
CA THR A 129 14.00 -13.25 -6.46
C THR A 129 13.98 -11.81 -5.96
N ARG A 130 12.84 -11.32 -5.49
CA ARG A 130 12.68 -9.97 -4.95
C ARG A 130 13.28 -9.83 -3.56
N ARG A 131 13.85 -8.64 -3.25
CA ARG A 131 14.52 -8.34 -1.98
C ARG A 131 14.03 -7.02 -1.40
N VAL A 132 14.17 -6.86 -0.08
CA VAL A 132 13.94 -5.57 0.61
C VAL A 132 15.00 -4.57 0.14
N LYS A 133 14.59 -3.41 -0.39
CA LYS A 133 15.50 -2.44 -1.04
C LYS A 133 16.68 -1.99 -0.17
N ARG A 134 16.46 -1.84 1.14
CA ARG A 134 17.51 -1.39 2.09
C ARG A 134 18.18 -2.52 2.87
N GLN A 135 17.72 -3.75 2.69
CA GLN A 135 18.22 -4.97 3.33
C GLN A 135 18.15 -6.11 2.29
N PRO A 136 19.09 -6.13 1.31
CA PRO A 136 19.03 -7.06 0.18
C PRO A 136 19.15 -8.54 0.55
N GLU A 137 19.61 -8.83 1.76
CA GLU A 137 19.65 -10.18 2.33
C GLU A 137 18.23 -10.72 2.65
N ILE A 138 17.25 -9.84 2.82
CA ILE A 138 15.89 -10.24 3.19
C ILE A 138 15.05 -10.42 1.92
N PRO A 139 14.54 -11.65 1.67
CA PRO A 139 13.59 -11.90 0.58
C PRO A 139 12.26 -11.18 0.84
N LEU A 140 11.58 -10.79 -0.23
CA LEU A 140 10.32 -10.05 -0.13
C LEU A 140 9.29 -10.61 -1.11
N SER A 141 8.09 -10.85 -0.60
CA SER A 141 6.91 -11.19 -1.41
C SER A 141 6.44 -9.97 -2.24
N PHE A 142 5.22 -9.99 -2.76
CA PHE A 142 4.64 -8.79 -3.41
C PHE A 142 4.23 -7.68 -2.40
N ALA A 143 4.63 -7.80 -1.13
CA ALA A 143 4.47 -6.75 -0.13
C ALA A 143 5.13 -5.43 -0.59
N ASP A 144 4.66 -4.28 -0.07
CA ASP A 144 5.14 -2.98 -0.57
C ASP A 144 6.62 -2.72 -0.27
N GLY A 145 7.07 -2.95 0.94
CA GLY A 145 8.46 -2.66 1.28
C GLY A 145 9.10 -3.55 2.35
N TYR A 146 8.28 -4.17 3.20
CA TYR A 146 8.73 -5.03 4.29
C TYR A 146 7.84 -6.25 4.43
N PRO A 147 8.37 -7.38 4.97
CA PRO A 147 7.63 -8.62 5.10
C PRO A 147 6.46 -8.56 6.08
N TYR A 148 6.58 -7.74 7.12
CA TYR A 148 5.60 -7.71 8.20
C TYR A 148 5.18 -6.29 8.57
N LEU A 149 3.93 -6.17 9.02
CA LEU A 149 3.35 -4.96 9.56
C LEU A 149 2.66 -5.29 10.88
N LEU A 150 3.07 -4.60 11.95
CA LEU A 150 2.46 -4.66 13.27
C LEU A 150 1.63 -3.42 13.54
N ILE A 151 0.45 -3.63 14.15
CA ILE A 151 -0.40 -2.56 14.68
C ILE A 151 -0.82 -2.93 16.12
N ASN A 152 -0.83 -1.93 17.01
CA ASN A 152 -1.34 -2.06 18.36
C ASN A 152 -2.83 -1.67 18.41
N GLU A 153 -3.66 -2.51 19.04
CA GLU A 153 -5.10 -2.25 19.18
C GLU A 153 -5.41 -0.94 19.92
N ALA A 154 -4.62 -0.60 20.94
CA ALA A 154 -4.80 0.67 21.65
C ALA A 154 -4.52 1.88 20.76
N SER A 155 -3.51 1.81 19.89
CA SER A 155 -3.21 2.85 18.89
C SER A 155 -4.35 2.97 17.86
N PHE A 156 -4.92 1.83 17.45
CA PHE A 156 -6.06 1.82 16.54
C PHE A 156 -7.33 2.39 17.20
N THR A 157 -7.57 2.06 18.47
CA THR A 157 -8.69 2.62 19.26
C THR A 157 -8.57 4.14 19.40
N GLU A 158 -7.35 4.64 19.69
CA GLU A 158 -7.08 6.08 19.73
C GLU A 158 -7.36 6.76 18.39
N LEU A 159 -6.98 6.12 17.29
CA LEU A 159 -7.29 6.62 15.94
C LEU A 159 -8.81 6.61 15.68
N GLN A 160 -9.52 5.54 16.07
CA GLN A 160 -10.99 5.47 15.93
C GLN A 160 -11.71 6.57 16.69
N GLN A 161 -11.25 6.90 17.90
CA GLN A 161 -11.84 7.97 18.71
C GLN A 161 -11.65 9.36 18.10
N ARG A 162 -10.54 9.57 17.37
CA ARG A 162 -10.25 10.85 16.69
C ARG A 162 -10.87 10.95 15.30
N CYS A 163 -11.12 9.82 14.65
CA CYS A 163 -11.59 9.78 13.26
C CYS A 163 -13.11 9.96 13.19
N PRO A 164 -13.62 10.92 12.41
CA PRO A 164 -15.06 11.13 12.25
C PRO A 164 -15.75 10.00 11.46
N ALA A 165 -14.95 9.17 10.76
CA ALA A 165 -15.44 8.05 9.97
C ALA A 165 -15.33 6.73 10.72
N SER A 166 -16.25 5.80 10.43
CA SER A 166 -16.10 4.41 10.87
C SER A 166 -14.99 3.75 10.09
N ILE A 167 -13.94 3.32 10.79
CA ILE A 167 -12.75 2.68 10.21
C ILE A 167 -12.55 1.28 10.76
N LYS A 168 -11.94 0.42 9.95
CA LYS A 168 -11.64 -0.98 10.29
C LYS A 168 -10.14 -1.26 10.21
N MET A 169 -9.67 -2.19 11.05
CA MET A 169 -8.28 -2.62 11.11
C MET A 169 -7.78 -3.12 9.74
N GLU A 170 -8.63 -3.79 8.99
CA GLU A 170 -8.34 -4.37 7.67
C GLU A 170 -7.92 -3.34 6.62
N GLN A 171 -8.34 -2.07 6.77
CA GLN A 171 -7.92 -0.97 5.88
C GLN A 171 -6.41 -0.73 5.95
N PHE A 172 -5.80 -1.02 7.10
CA PHE A 172 -4.37 -0.85 7.36
C PHE A 172 -3.54 -2.07 6.95
N ARG A 173 -4.18 -3.21 6.69
CA ARG A 173 -3.57 -4.45 6.20
C ARG A 173 -2.41 -4.96 7.06
N PRO A 174 -2.57 -5.03 8.40
CA PRO A 174 -1.53 -5.58 9.27
C PRO A 174 -1.31 -7.06 9.02
N ASN A 175 -0.16 -7.57 9.45
CA ASN A 175 0.08 -9.00 9.62
C ASN A 175 -0.13 -9.41 11.08
N LEU A 176 0.39 -8.62 12.02
CA LEU A 176 0.28 -8.85 13.45
C LEU A 176 -0.47 -7.69 14.12
N VAL A 177 -1.46 -8.03 14.93
CA VAL A 177 -2.14 -7.06 15.80
C VAL A 177 -1.90 -7.46 17.24
N VAL A 178 -1.48 -6.49 18.06
CA VAL A 178 -1.11 -6.71 19.45
C VAL A 178 -2.06 -5.98 20.38
N THR A 179 -2.24 -6.52 21.59
CA THR A 179 -3.06 -5.91 22.65
C THR A 179 -2.31 -5.92 23.98
N GLY A 180 -2.78 -5.14 24.95
CA GLY A 180 -2.20 -5.05 26.28
C GLY A 180 -1.11 -3.98 26.44
N ALA A 181 -0.71 -3.30 25.39
CA ALA A 181 0.18 -2.13 25.44
C ALA A 181 -0.61 -0.82 25.39
N SER A 182 -0.04 0.27 25.90
CA SER A 182 -0.59 1.62 25.74
C SER A 182 -0.56 2.05 24.26
N ALA A 183 -1.40 3.01 23.88
CA ALA A 183 -1.42 3.54 22.52
C ALA A 183 -0.04 4.08 22.11
N PHE A 184 0.39 3.72 20.90
CA PHE A 184 1.67 4.09 20.29
C PHE A 184 2.92 3.59 21.03
N ALA A 185 2.81 2.66 21.99
CA ALA A 185 3.97 2.06 22.64
C ALA A 185 4.90 1.35 21.64
N GLU A 186 4.33 0.80 20.57
CA GLU A 186 5.07 0.15 19.47
C GLU A 186 6.05 1.08 18.75
N ASP A 187 5.92 2.38 18.86
CA ASP A 187 6.83 3.35 18.25
C ASP A 187 8.24 3.31 18.90
N SER A 188 8.29 2.95 20.18
CA SER A 188 9.53 2.83 20.93
C SER A 188 10.14 1.43 20.91
N TRP A 189 9.46 0.44 20.37
CA TRP A 189 10.00 -0.92 20.30
C TRP A 189 11.06 -1.03 19.21
N GLN A 190 12.17 -1.68 19.52
CA GLN A 190 13.23 -1.98 18.57
C GLN A 190 13.26 -3.47 18.22
N VAL A 191 13.18 -4.34 19.22
CA VAL A 191 13.18 -5.79 19.08
C VAL A 191 12.09 -6.37 19.97
N ILE A 192 11.28 -7.25 19.40
CA ILE A 192 10.27 -7.99 20.15
C ILE A 192 10.41 -9.50 19.92
N ARG A 193 9.96 -10.28 20.91
CA ARG A 193 9.75 -11.72 20.78
C ARG A 193 8.26 -12.02 20.85
N VAL A 194 7.76 -12.80 19.90
CA VAL A 194 6.39 -13.32 19.84
C VAL A 194 6.48 -14.85 19.90
N GLY A 195 6.07 -15.45 20.98
CA GLY A 195 6.36 -16.87 21.20
C GLY A 195 7.87 -17.15 21.14
N ASN A 196 8.30 -17.94 20.14
CA ASN A 196 9.72 -18.24 19.90
C ASN A 196 10.35 -17.45 18.75
N VAL A 197 9.60 -16.52 18.12
CA VAL A 197 10.08 -15.75 16.97
C VAL A 197 10.50 -14.35 17.40
N ILE A 198 11.65 -13.92 16.95
CA ILE A 198 12.22 -12.59 17.22
C ILE A 198 12.03 -11.72 15.97
N PHE A 199 11.52 -10.52 16.19
CA PHE A 199 11.30 -9.52 15.13
C PHE A 199 12.06 -8.22 15.45
N ASP A 200 12.63 -7.62 14.38
CA ASP A 200 13.13 -6.25 14.40
C ASP A 200 12.05 -5.29 13.89
N LEU A 201 11.74 -4.25 14.64
CA LEU A 201 10.90 -3.15 14.20
C LEU A 201 11.78 -2.12 13.50
N VAL A 202 11.79 -2.21 12.17
CA VAL A 202 12.77 -1.50 11.33
C VAL A 202 12.44 -0.02 11.21
N LYS A 203 11.19 0.28 10.92
CA LYS A 203 10.72 1.67 10.79
C LYS A 203 9.19 1.77 10.87
N PRO A 204 8.64 2.96 11.21
CA PRO A 204 7.22 3.22 11.07
C PRO A 204 6.70 2.96 9.66
N CYS A 205 5.43 2.59 9.55
CA CYS A 205 4.78 2.37 8.26
C CYS A 205 4.10 3.66 7.79
N SER A 206 4.68 4.29 6.77
CA SER A 206 4.08 5.46 6.13
C SER A 206 2.79 5.06 5.39
N ARG A 207 1.72 5.77 5.65
CA ARG A 207 0.38 5.49 5.14
C ARG A 207 0.07 6.29 3.89
N CYS A 208 -0.70 5.68 3.01
CA CYS A 208 -1.11 6.26 1.74
C CYS A 208 -2.63 6.17 1.58
N ILE A 209 -3.14 6.67 0.48
CA ILE A 209 -4.57 6.70 0.14
C ILE A 209 -5.27 5.33 0.22
N LEU A 210 -4.54 4.21 0.16
CA LEU A 210 -5.14 2.87 0.27
C LEU A 210 -5.90 2.68 1.59
N THR A 211 -5.45 3.30 2.68
CA THR A 211 -6.14 3.23 3.99
C THR A 211 -7.53 3.86 3.97
N THR A 212 -7.83 4.70 3.00
CA THR A 212 -9.15 5.34 2.85
C THR A 212 -10.16 4.46 2.13
N VAL A 213 -9.73 3.31 1.60
CA VAL A 213 -10.62 2.37 0.89
C VAL A 213 -11.30 1.46 1.91
N SER A 214 -12.63 1.48 1.92
CA SER A 214 -13.43 0.58 2.75
C SER A 214 -13.17 -0.88 2.34
N ALA A 215 -12.74 -1.71 3.29
CA ALA A 215 -12.48 -3.12 3.07
C ALA A 215 -13.74 -3.93 2.68
N GLU A 216 -14.92 -3.41 2.97
CA GLU A 216 -16.21 -4.06 2.68
C GLU A 216 -16.76 -3.66 1.30
N SER A 217 -16.81 -2.35 1.03
CA SER A 217 -17.48 -1.82 -0.17
C SER A 217 -16.52 -1.51 -1.32
N GLY A 218 -15.22 -1.49 -1.08
CA GLY A 218 -14.24 -1.06 -2.07
C GLY A 218 -14.38 0.40 -2.49
N LYS A 219 -15.03 1.24 -1.69
CA LYS A 219 -15.18 2.67 -1.97
C LYS A 219 -14.16 3.48 -1.19
N LYS A 220 -13.57 4.47 -1.83
CA LYS A 220 -12.72 5.46 -1.15
C LYS A 220 -13.58 6.38 -0.29
N HIS A 221 -13.08 6.74 0.89
CA HIS A 221 -13.75 7.73 1.74
C HIS A 221 -13.67 9.12 1.09
N PRO A 222 -14.78 9.87 0.97
CA PRO A 222 -14.82 11.13 0.22
C PRO A 222 -13.88 12.20 0.78
N THR A 223 -13.68 12.24 2.09
CA THR A 223 -12.75 13.16 2.77
C THR A 223 -11.43 12.50 3.14
N ALA A 224 -11.06 11.41 2.44
CA ALA A 224 -9.81 10.68 2.63
C ALA A 224 -9.52 10.22 4.08
N GLU A 225 -10.57 9.93 4.88
CA GLU A 225 -10.38 9.33 6.21
C GLU A 225 -9.97 7.84 6.11
N PRO A 226 -9.17 7.33 7.03
CA PRO A 226 -8.57 7.94 8.22
C PRO A 226 -7.26 8.69 7.97
N LEU A 227 -6.80 8.81 6.72
CA LEU A 227 -5.50 9.43 6.42
C LEU A 227 -5.46 10.90 6.85
N MET A 228 -6.55 11.64 6.65
CA MET A 228 -6.68 13.05 7.07
C MET A 228 -6.62 13.19 8.59
N THR A 229 -7.26 12.29 9.34
CA THR A 229 -7.14 12.30 10.80
C THR A 229 -5.71 11.99 11.23
N LEU A 230 -5.04 10.98 10.65
CA LEU A 230 -3.65 10.67 10.97
C LEU A 230 -2.71 11.86 10.70
N GLN A 231 -2.90 12.62 9.65
CA GLN A 231 -2.11 13.82 9.35
C GLN A 231 -2.12 14.85 10.49
N LYS A 232 -3.21 14.93 11.25
CA LYS A 232 -3.35 15.90 12.35
C LYS A 232 -2.45 15.61 13.56
N PHE A 233 -1.90 14.39 13.70
CA PHE A 233 -1.11 14.04 14.88
C PHE A 233 -0.02 12.98 14.65
N ARG A 234 0.11 12.44 13.43
CA ARG A 234 1.08 11.40 13.07
C ARG A 234 1.95 11.78 11.87
N THR A 235 2.11 13.07 11.62
CA THR A 235 3.03 13.55 10.57
C THR A 235 4.44 13.67 11.13
N ALA A 236 5.40 13.04 10.50
CA ALA A 236 6.80 13.15 10.83
C ALA A 236 7.46 14.31 10.07
N ASP A 237 8.67 14.73 10.49
CA ASP A 237 9.40 15.87 9.93
C ASP A 237 9.61 15.79 8.41
N ASN A 238 9.72 14.57 7.85
CA ASN A 238 9.84 14.36 6.42
C ASN A 238 8.48 14.34 5.66
N GLY A 239 7.37 14.65 6.34
CA GLY A 239 6.03 14.67 5.78
C GLY A 239 5.34 13.29 5.70
N ASP A 240 5.99 12.19 6.12
CA ASP A 240 5.36 10.89 6.22
C ASP A 240 4.26 10.89 7.27
N VAL A 241 3.13 10.26 6.96
CA VAL A 241 2.03 10.02 7.90
C VAL A 241 2.14 8.57 8.35
N ASP A 242 2.57 8.34 9.59
CA ASP A 242 2.95 7.02 10.06
C ASP A 242 1.90 6.39 10.98
N PHE A 243 1.64 5.09 10.77
CA PHE A 243 0.79 4.29 11.66
C PHE A 243 1.16 2.81 11.59
N GLY A 244 1.55 2.22 12.75
CA GLY A 244 2.09 0.87 12.87
C GLY A 244 3.56 0.76 12.45
N GLN A 245 4.15 -0.43 12.61
CA GLN A 245 5.58 -0.66 12.47
C GLN A 245 5.87 -1.74 11.42
N ASN A 246 6.74 -1.44 10.47
CA ASN A 246 7.31 -2.43 9.56
C ASN A 246 8.37 -3.27 10.28
N MET A 247 8.35 -4.57 10.05
CA MET A 247 9.23 -5.50 10.72
C MET A 247 9.89 -6.49 9.79
N THR A 248 10.97 -7.11 10.28
CA THR A 248 11.62 -8.28 9.73
C THR A 248 11.78 -9.35 10.79
N ALA A 249 11.77 -10.63 10.42
CA ALA A 249 11.98 -11.73 11.35
C ALA A 249 13.45 -12.17 11.34
N ARG A 250 14.01 -12.47 12.53
CA ARG A 250 15.38 -13.00 12.67
C ARG A 250 15.45 -14.51 12.53
N ASN A 251 14.34 -15.20 12.78
CA ASN A 251 14.24 -16.65 12.72
C ASN A 251 12.84 -17.06 12.26
N SER A 252 12.72 -18.26 11.74
CA SER A 252 11.44 -18.88 11.38
C SER A 252 10.80 -19.55 12.59
N GLY A 253 9.48 -19.75 12.55
CA GLY A 253 8.71 -20.42 13.59
C GLY A 253 7.21 -20.24 13.43
N ILE A 254 6.44 -20.86 14.28
CA ILE A 254 4.98 -20.71 14.29
C ILE A 254 4.60 -19.75 15.41
N ILE A 255 3.82 -18.74 15.06
CA ILE A 255 3.17 -17.81 16.01
C ILE A 255 1.68 -18.11 16.07
N ARG A 256 1.08 -17.86 17.25
CA ARG A 256 -0.34 -18.13 17.51
C ARG A 256 -1.00 -16.92 18.17
N VAL A 257 -2.25 -16.71 17.87
CA VAL A 257 -3.09 -15.79 18.63
C VAL A 257 -3.04 -16.18 20.10
N GLY A 258 -2.80 -15.21 20.98
CA GLY A 258 -2.58 -15.44 22.42
C GLY A 258 -1.10 -15.56 22.83
N ASP A 259 -0.17 -15.69 21.89
CA ASP A 259 1.26 -15.70 22.22
C ASP A 259 1.66 -14.41 22.97
N ASN A 260 2.46 -14.58 24.02
CA ASN A 260 3.03 -13.46 24.75
C ASN A 260 4.03 -12.71 23.87
N ILE A 261 4.03 -11.40 24.03
CA ILE A 261 4.98 -10.50 23.41
C ILE A 261 5.90 -9.92 24.47
N GLU A 262 7.18 -10.10 24.28
CA GLU A 262 8.22 -9.53 25.12
C GLU A 262 9.01 -8.48 24.32
N VAL A 263 9.11 -7.28 24.87
CA VAL A 263 9.94 -6.21 24.30
C VAL A 263 11.38 -6.42 24.77
N LEU A 264 12.25 -6.87 23.87
CA LEU A 264 13.64 -7.21 24.16
C LEU A 264 14.56 -5.99 24.11
N ALA A 265 14.24 -5.01 23.27
CA ALA A 265 14.97 -3.77 23.15
C ALA A 265 14.05 -2.63 22.71
N THR A 266 14.41 -1.42 23.14
CA THR A 266 13.68 -0.18 22.82
C THR A 266 14.59 0.81 22.10
N LYS A 267 13.96 1.75 21.38
CA LYS A 267 14.58 2.88 20.70
C LYS A 267 13.79 4.15 20.99
N PRO A 268 14.36 5.35 20.82
CA PRO A 268 13.58 6.59 20.85
C PRO A 268 12.47 6.53 19.81
N SER A 269 11.25 6.89 20.21
CA SER A 269 10.14 7.05 19.28
C SER A 269 10.42 8.23 18.36
N ARG A 270 9.97 8.10 17.09
CA ARG A 270 10.01 9.20 16.14
C ARG A 270 9.11 10.33 16.62
N PRO A 271 9.55 11.61 16.57
CA PRO A 271 8.68 12.73 16.90
C PRO A 271 7.60 12.88 15.80
N TYR A 272 6.40 13.23 16.25
CA TYR A 272 5.26 13.52 15.40
C TYR A 272 4.65 14.86 15.78
N HIS A 273 4.20 15.59 14.78
CA HIS A 273 3.51 16.86 14.95
C HIS A 273 2.18 16.85 14.17
N ALA A 274 1.34 17.84 14.42
CA ALA A 274 0.25 18.13 13.52
C ALA A 274 0.89 18.50 12.18
N GLY A 275 0.70 17.67 11.18
CA GLY A 275 1.03 18.04 9.82
C GLY A 275 0.35 19.38 9.56
N THR A 276 1.01 20.28 8.86
CA THR A 276 0.27 21.33 8.20
C THR A 276 -0.80 20.57 7.43
N VAL A 277 -2.00 20.54 7.99
CA VAL A 277 -3.17 20.38 7.18
C VAL A 277 -2.93 21.52 6.19
N VAL A 278 -2.40 21.22 5.01
CA VAL A 278 -2.89 21.95 3.86
C VAL A 278 -4.37 21.68 4.07
N GLU A 279 -5.05 22.67 4.68
CA GLU A 279 -6.48 22.76 4.54
C GLU A 279 -6.63 22.30 3.12
N THR A 280 -7.19 21.09 2.92
CA THR A 280 -7.74 20.77 1.62
C THR A 280 -8.54 21.99 1.47
N LEU A 281 -7.89 22.98 0.76
CA LEU A 281 -8.43 24.29 0.63
C LEU A 281 -9.89 23.97 0.57
N SER A 282 -10.59 24.26 1.71
CA SER A 282 -12.02 24.14 1.69
C SER A 282 -12.25 24.81 0.40
N VAL A 283 -12.53 23.97 -0.63
CA VAL A 283 -12.82 24.48 -1.94
C VAL A 283 -14.01 25.32 -1.62
N THR A 284 -13.67 26.52 -1.19
CA THR A 284 -14.61 27.63 -1.27
C THR A 284 -15.02 27.43 -2.67
N GLN A 285 -16.30 27.15 -2.90
CA GLN A 285 -16.93 26.86 -4.18
C GLN A 285 -16.45 27.85 -5.26
N ASP A 286 -15.15 27.98 -5.41
CA ASP A 286 -14.46 28.61 -6.51
C ASP A 286 -14.50 27.59 -7.63
N HIS A 287 -15.32 27.94 -8.57
CA HIS A 287 -15.66 27.24 -9.79
C HIS A 287 -14.53 26.37 -10.28
N THR A 288 -14.79 25.09 -10.56
CA THR A 288 -13.89 24.20 -11.29
C THR A 288 -13.46 24.93 -12.55
N HIS A 289 -12.22 25.40 -12.60
CA HIS A 289 -11.69 26.04 -13.79
C HIS A 289 -11.04 24.98 -14.66
N ALA A 290 -11.43 24.98 -15.93
CA ALA A 290 -10.71 24.25 -16.95
C ALA A 290 -9.31 24.88 -17.11
N VAL A 291 -8.29 24.04 -17.12
CA VAL A 291 -6.90 24.43 -17.35
C VAL A 291 -6.35 23.66 -18.56
N THR A 292 -5.53 24.31 -19.36
CA THR A 292 -4.81 23.62 -20.43
C THR A 292 -3.52 23.03 -19.87
N ILE A 293 -3.32 21.73 -20.06
CA ILE A 293 -2.10 21.02 -19.66
C ILE A 293 -1.41 20.54 -20.94
N ASP A 294 -0.17 20.98 -21.13
CA ASP A 294 0.72 20.48 -22.16
C ASP A 294 1.75 19.54 -21.51
N TYR A 295 1.80 18.31 -21.97
CA TYR A 295 2.81 17.34 -21.54
C TYR A 295 3.58 16.81 -22.75
N ASN A 296 4.85 17.20 -22.89
CA ASN A 296 5.71 16.86 -24.02
C ASN A 296 5.08 17.20 -25.39
N GLY A 297 4.34 18.31 -25.51
CA GLY A 297 3.64 18.72 -26.71
C GLY A 297 2.26 18.11 -26.90
N VAL A 298 1.79 17.26 -26.00
CA VAL A 298 0.41 16.74 -26.00
C VAL A 298 -0.45 17.62 -25.10
N GLN A 299 -1.37 18.36 -25.73
CA GLN A 299 -2.27 19.27 -25.01
C GLN A 299 -3.63 18.64 -24.74
N PHE A 300 -4.13 18.84 -23.53
CA PHE A 300 -5.48 18.43 -23.12
C PHE A 300 -6.08 19.40 -22.09
N THR A 301 -7.40 19.33 -21.95
CA THR A 301 -8.10 20.09 -20.93
C THR A 301 -8.15 19.31 -19.64
N GLY A 302 -7.55 19.86 -18.60
CA GLY A 302 -7.61 19.38 -17.23
C GLY A 302 -8.44 20.30 -16.33
N ASN A 303 -8.27 20.17 -15.01
CA ASN A 303 -8.95 20.98 -14.02
C ASN A 303 -8.02 21.31 -12.81
N ASN A 304 -8.45 22.25 -12.01
CA ASN A 304 -7.75 22.71 -10.81
C ASN A 304 -8.19 21.98 -9.53
N GLN A 305 -8.77 20.78 -9.62
CA GLN A 305 -9.30 20.01 -8.48
C GLN A 305 -8.58 18.67 -8.30
N GLN A 306 -8.14 18.06 -9.37
CA GLN A 306 -7.49 16.75 -9.36
C GLN A 306 -5.97 16.87 -9.41
N VAL A 307 -5.27 15.90 -8.81
CA VAL A 307 -3.81 15.85 -8.93
C VAL A 307 -3.39 15.56 -10.36
N LEU A 308 -2.26 16.12 -10.77
CA LEU A 308 -1.74 16.01 -12.13
C LEU A 308 -1.60 14.57 -12.62
N LEU A 309 -1.14 13.66 -11.77
CA LEU A 309 -0.97 12.26 -12.13
C LEU A 309 -2.29 11.63 -12.61
N GLU A 310 -3.40 11.89 -11.93
CA GLU A 310 -4.71 11.36 -12.31
C GLU A 310 -5.20 11.92 -13.63
N GLN A 311 -4.97 13.22 -13.87
CA GLN A 311 -5.35 13.89 -15.11
C GLN A 311 -4.54 13.40 -16.31
N LEU A 312 -3.23 13.16 -16.12
CA LEU A 312 -2.35 12.58 -17.15
C LEU A 312 -2.76 11.14 -17.48
N GLU A 313 -3.07 10.33 -16.48
CA GLU A 313 -3.57 8.95 -16.67
C GLU A 313 -4.91 8.91 -17.42
N GLN A 314 -5.82 9.83 -17.16
CA GLN A 314 -7.09 9.95 -17.91
C GLN A 314 -6.88 10.20 -19.41
N GLN A 315 -5.73 10.77 -19.78
CA GLN A 315 -5.32 10.96 -21.18
C GLN A 315 -4.44 9.82 -21.70
N ASN A 316 -4.37 8.69 -21.02
CA ASN A 316 -3.49 7.56 -21.34
C ASN A 316 -1.99 7.92 -21.34
N ILE A 317 -1.60 9.02 -20.69
CA ILE A 317 -0.20 9.41 -20.51
C ILE A 317 0.34 8.67 -19.28
N ARG A 318 1.26 7.76 -19.51
CA ARG A 318 1.85 6.93 -18.45
C ARG A 318 3.02 7.64 -17.79
N ILE A 319 2.84 8.05 -16.55
CA ILE A 319 3.90 8.56 -15.69
C ILE A 319 4.27 7.46 -14.71
N PRO A 320 5.56 7.09 -14.57
CA PRO A 320 5.98 6.18 -13.52
C PRO A 320 5.56 6.71 -12.14
N TYR A 321 4.88 5.91 -11.36
CA TYR A 321 4.50 6.29 -9.99
C TYR A 321 4.64 5.10 -9.04
N SER A 322 4.66 5.39 -7.75
CA SER A 322 4.80 4.38 -6.71
C SER A 322 3.82 4.62 -5.56
N CYS A 323 4.09 5.57 -4.68
CA CYS A 323 3.31 5.76 -3.46
C CYS A 323 2.00 6.53 -3.66
N ARG A 324 1.84 7.34 -4.71
CA ARG A 324 0.76 8.33 -4.94
C ARG A 324 0.51 9.25 -3.73
N ALA A 325 1.53 9.48 -2.94
CA ALA A 325 1.46 10.24 -1.69
C ALA A 325 2.56 11.31 -1.57
N GLY A 326 3.23 11.64 -2.69
CA GLY A 326 4.25 12.68 -2.71
C GLY A 326 5.55 12.33 -1.97
N ILE A 327 5.94 11.04 -1.86
CA ILE A 327 7.04 10.61 -0.99
C ILE A 327 8.16 9.92 -1.77
N CYS A 328 7.83 8.94 -2.63
CA CYS A 328 8.82 8.04 -3.21
C CYS A 328 9.62 8.64 -4.37
N GLY A 329 9.16 9.75 -4.94
CA GLY A 329 9.81 10.41 -6.06
C GLY A 329 9.68 9.72 -7.41
N SER A 330 8.90 8.64 -7.54
CA SER A 330 8.74 7.90 -8.80
C SER A 330 7.98 8.67 -9.87
N CYS A 331 7.06 9.56 -9.47
CA CYS A 331 6.21 10.35 -10.37
C CYS A 331 6.77 11.75 -10.66
N LYS A 332 8.11 11.87 -10.70
CA LYS A 332 8.80 13.13 -11.03
C LYS A 332 8.55 13.51 -12.47
N ILE A 333 8.10 14.74 -12.67
CA ILE A 333 8.01 15.43 -13.96
C ILE A 333 8.58 16.83 -13.78
N THR A 334 8.93 17.50 -14.86
CA THR A 334 9.44 18.87 -14.80
C THR A 334 8.31 19.85 -15.17
N LEU A 335 8.05 20.80 -14.29
CA LEU A 335 7.21 21.97 -14.57
C LEU A 335 8.07 22.99 -15.30
N VAL A 336 7.77 23.19 -16.58
CA VAL A 336 8.48 24.15 -17.44
C VAL A 336 7.84 25.54 -17.31
N GLU A 337 6.51 25.60 -17.30
CA GLU A 337 5.74 26.84 -17.22
C GLU A 337 4.43 26.60 -16.45
N GLY A 338 3.98 27.65 -15.75
CA GLY A 338 2.76 27.66 -14.96
C GLY A 338 3.00 27.45 -13.47
N GLU A 339 1.94 27.22 -12.71
CA GLU A 339 1.98 27.09 -11.26
C GLU A 339 1.12 25.92 -10.78
N VAL A 340 1.62 25.20 -9.77
CA VAL A 340 0.91 24.11 -9.12
C VAL A 340 0.76 24.36 -7.62
N ALA A 341 -0.31 23.82 -7.03
CA ALA A 341 -0.48 23.73 -5.58
C ALA A 341 0.05 22.38 -5.09
N PRO A 342 1.15 22.36 -4.34
CA PRO A 342 1.65 21.09 -3.78
C PRO A 342 0.79 20.66 -2.59
N LEU A 343 0.42 19.39 -2.55
CA LEU A 343 -0.24 18.78 -1.39
C LEU A 343 0.74 18.47 -0.24
N LYS A 344 2.05 18.53 -0.52
CA LYS A 344 3.15 18.37 0.45
C LYS A 344 4.33 19.22 0.00
N GLN A 345 5.10 19.78 0.94
CA GLN A 345 6.33 20.51 0.61
C GLN A 345 7.33 19.69 -0.20
N SER A 346 7.45 18.39 0.11
CA SER A 346 8.29 17.44 -0.62
C SER A 346 7.85 17.20 -2.08
N ALA A 347 6.68 17.70 -2.49
CA ALA A 347 6.17 17.53 -3.85
C ALA A 347 6.81 18.50 -4.86
N ILE A 348 7.50 19.52 -4.40
CA ILE A 348 8.30 20.44 -5.23
C ILE A 348 9.77 20.26 -4.85
N ALA A 349 10.60 19.92 -5.82
CA ALA A 349 12.04 19.86 -5.67
C ALA A 349 12.69 21.05 -6.41
N GLU A 350 14.01 21.21 -6.23
CA GLU A 350 14.79 22.21 -6.95
C GLU A 350 14.69 22.03 -8.49
N ASN A 351 14.90 23.09 -9.23
CA ASN A 351 14.90 23.13 -10.71
C ASN A 351 13.56 22.75 -11.38
N GLY A 352 12.42 23.11 -10.77
CA GLY A 352 11.11 22.91 -11.37
C GLY A 352 10.63 21.45 -11.37
N VAL A 353 11.33 20.52 -10.71
CA VAL A 353 10.89 19.14 -10.59
C VAL A 353 9.75 19.05 -9.58
N ILE A 354 8.63 18.43 -10.02
CA ILE A 354 7.44 18.22 -9.19
C ILE A 354 7.06 16.75 -9.12
N LEU A 355 6.34 16.37 -8.08
CA LEU A 355 5.73 15.05 -7.95
C LEU A 355 4.28 15.12 -8.41
N SER A 356 4.00 14.64 -9.62
CA SER A 356 2.68 14.74 -10.24
C SER A 356 1.53 14.16 -9.40
N CYS A 357 1.79 13.16 -8.57
CA CYS A 357 0.80 12.56 -7.68
C CYS A 357 0.44 13.44 -6.47
N SER A 358 1.12 14.56 -6.28
CA SER A 358 0.95 15.43 -5.11
C SER A 358 0.94 16.91 -5.47
N CYS A 359 0.66 17.23 -6.73
CA CYS A 359 0.49 18.59 -7.23
C CYS A 359 -0.83 18.73 -7.98
N ILE A 360 -1.55 19.82 -7.73
CA ILE A 360 -2.79 20.20 -8.40
C ILE A 360 -2.51 21.42 -9.27
N PRO A 361 -2.96 21.49 -10.52
CA PRO A 361 -2.83 22.69 -11.36
C PRO A 361 -3.50 23.90 -10.73
N LYS A 362 -2.85 25.06 -10.75
CA LYS A 362 -3.48 26.36 -10.42
C LYS A 362 -3.94 27.11 -11.67
N GLY A 363 -3.39 26.78 -12.82
CA GLY A 363 -3.67 27.40 -14.11
C GLY A 363 -3.10 26.54 -15.23
N ASN A 364 -2.93 27.12 -16.41
CA ASN A 364 -2.32 26.40 -17.53
C ASN A 364 -0.88 26.00 -17.21
N LEU A 365 -0.49 24.79 -17.65
CA LEU A 365 0.80 24.19 -17.35
C LEU A 365 1.48 23.67 -18.60
N THR A 366 2.80 23.87 -18.67
CA THR A 366 3.69 23.16 -19.59
C THR A 366 4.61 22.24 -18.79
N LEU A 367 4.56 20.95 -19.12
CA LEU A 367 5.22 19.87 -18.38
C LEU A 367 6.09 19.04 -19.33
N THR A 368 7.22 18.54 -18.81
CA THR A 368 8.02 17.55 -19.54
C THR A 368 8.30 16.33 -18.66
N GLY A 369 8.27 15.15 -19.28
CA GLY A 369 8.76 13.91 -18.68
C GLY A 369 10.29 13.83 -18.77
N LYS A 370 10.88 12.98 -17.90
CA LYS A 370 12.29 12.58 -18.04
C LYS A 370 12.43 11.61 -19.18
#